data_2f6b370c5899cad3ebdf6f9b5ecf0720
#
_entry.id   2f6b370c5899cad3ebdf6f9b5ecf0720
#
_cell.length_a   1.000
_cell.length_b   1.000
_cell.length_c   1.000
_cell.angle_alpha   90.00
_cell.angle_beta   90.00
_cell.angle_gamma   90.00
#
_symmetry.space_group_name_H-M   'P 1'
#
loop_
_entity.id
_entity.type
_entity.pdbx_description
1 polymer ?
#
loop_
_entity_poly.entity_id
_entity_poly.type
_entity_poly.pdbx_seq_one_letter_code
_entity_poly.pdbx_strand_id
1 'polypeptide(L)'
;MLLSVDVSEKSFGDKILYTDLQFAIEKGEKVGLIGRNGTGKSTLFNMITGLDTDYQGEIHIKRGTIVATSRQEHHGHEHKTVMEYIQGDLPEYAYLSHILDTYPETMGEDMKLMNVYSEALDRFSSLGYYQVEDEIAQAFEDYQLDPAKLHGTISELSGGQKRMVELIKVQRSRADIALIDEPTNHMDYVAKRAFAKWLAGVQESVVVITHDRDVLQTVDRIIEIRDGRAFAFRGNYDQFLKTNSGQITAQVNEYDLTQRRIHNLRENVIRFRRLKEKSRDPGTIKRFKSQEMSASAELAKLSQAEKPSFWIDQESVTDLSTKMTVAYEKYKAKNIKLHTENLVEGEARLLVQGVKLSLGYDTPLFEDLQFAVHTGEKLRLHGRNGAGKSTLINAIMAKSTGETAPAQQYSGHLVLDKHLRIGLYEQEIHAKYLKLTLHDAIEQMLADKDLPINDQKVKQLLGDYLFNPAADGNVQVERLSGGQKARFQLMRMLASNPELLILDEPTNHLDLPSIEELENTLVGFKGAIIYVSHDSYFADKFTGETLEIGS
;
A
#
# COMPACT_ATOMS: atom_id res chain seq x y z
N MET A 1 -9.14 15.28 23.00
CA MET A 1 -9.51 13.98 22.44
C MET A 1 -10.80 14.13 21.65
N LEU A 2 -10.77 13.85 20.36
CA LEU A 2 -11.95 13.86 19.49
C LEU A 2 -12.51 12.46 19.25
N LEU A 3 -11.63 11.48 19.09
CA LEU A 3 -11.96 10.08 18.87
C LEU A 3 -11.17 9.21 19.84
N SER A 4 -11.80 8.22 20.43
CA SER A 4 -11.17 7.14 21.20
C SER A 4 -11.67 5.81 20.67
N VAL A 5 -10.75 4.91 20.39
CA VAL A 5 -11.01 3.53 19.96
C VAL A 5 -10.49 2.61 21.05
N ASP A 6 -11.37 1.76 21.58
CA ASP A 6 -11.05 0.69 22.52
C ASP A 6 -11.82 -0.57 22.10
N VAL A 7 -11.20 -1.39 21.24
CA VAL A 7 -11.81 -2.58 20.66
C VAL A 7 -11.06 -3.80 21.18
N SER A 8 -11.73 -4.58 22.01
CA SER A 8 -11.18 -5.80 22.61
C SER A 8 -11.13 -6.95 21.61
N GLU A 9 -12.11 -7.04 20.69
CA GLU A 9 -12.14 -8.08 19.66
C GLU A 9 -12.95 -7.65 18.42
N LYS A 10 -12.42 -7.98 17.24
CA LYS A 10 -13.15 -7.99 15.97
C LYS A 10 -12.73 -9.20 15.17
N SER A 11 -13.72 -9.94 14.65
CA SER A 11 -13.46 -11.11 13.80
C SER A 11 -14.35 -11.10 12.55
N PHE A 12 -13.90 -11.78 11.50
CA PHE A 12 -14.69 -12.13 10.33
C PHE A 12 -14.67 -13.65 10.14
N GLY A 13 -15.76 -14.33 10.47
CA GLY A 13 -15.81 -15.77 10.55
C GLY A 13 -14.76 -16.28 11.53
N ASP A 14 -13.87 -17.18 11.06
CA ASP A 14 -12.81 -17.75 11.89
C ASP A 14 -11.55 -16.86 11.99
N LYS A 15 -11.50 -15.75 11.26
CA LYS A 15 -10.33 -14.86 11.24
C LYS A 15 -10.51 -13.71 12.23
N ILE A 16 -9.67 -13.70 13.27
CA ILE A 16 -9.58 -12.56 14.19
C ILE A 16 -8.76 -11.46 13.52
N LEU A 17 -9.33 -10.24 13.50
CA LEU A 17 -8.65 -9.03 13.01
C LEU A 17 -8.00 -8.25 14.14
N TYR A 18 -8.73 -8.03 15.25
CA TYR A 18 -8.25 -7.29 16.40
C TYR A 18 -8.42 -8.10 17.67
N THR A 19 -7.47 -7.96 18.59
CA THR A 19 -7.48 -8.60 19.93
C THR A 19 -7.34 -7.62 21.06
N ASP A 20 -6.88 -6.40 20.81
CA ASP A 20 -6.68 -5.32 21.82
C ASP A 20 -6.24 -4.07 21.07
N LEU A 21 -7.18 -3.41 20.37
CA LEU A 21 -6.91 -2.24 19.54
C LEU A 21 -7.26 -0.98 20.29
N GLN A 22 -6.27 -0.25 20.81
CA GLN A 22 -6.47 0.94 21.63
C GLN A 22 -5.67 2.12 21.10
N PHE A 23 -6.36 3.22 20.78
CA PHE A 23 -5.73 4.51 20.47
C PHE A 23 -6.74 5.65 20.57
N ALA A 24 -6.24 6.88 20.56
CA ALA A 24 -7.07 8.09 20.55
C ALA A 24 -6.52 9.10 19.55
N ILE A 25 -7.38 9.98 19.02
CA ILE A 25 -7.03 11.08 18.11
C ILE A 25 -7.35 12.40 18.81
N GLU A 26 -6.38 13.30 18.81
CA GLU A 26 -6.52 14.65 19.35
C GLU A 26 -6.94 15.65 18.25
N LYS A 27 -7.41 16.82 18.70
CA LYS A 27 -7.83 17.87 17.75
C LYS A 27 -6.62 18.41 16.97
N GLY A 28 -6.75 18.51 15.64
CA GLY A 28 -5.74 19.02 14.73
C GLY A 28 -4.58 18.05 14.44
N GLU A 29 -4.67 16.80 14.92
CA GLU A 29 -3.63 15.78 14.74
C GLU A 29 -3.73 15.11 13.36
N LYS A 30 -2.60 15.00 12.64
CA LYS A 30 -2.49 14.24 11.39
C LYS A 30 -1.88 12.88 11.72
N VAL A 31 -2.62 11.83 11.47
CA VAL A 31 -2.23 10.46 11.81
C VAL A 31 -2.15 9.60 10.55
N GLY A 32 -0.97 9.01 10.32
CA GLY A 32 -0.79 7.96 9.34
C GLY A 32 -1.13 6.60 9.94
N LEU A 33 -2.09 5.89 9.35
CA LEU A 33 -2.46 4.53 9.77
C LEU A 33 -1.85 3.53 8.82
N ILE A 34 -0.87 2.76 9.29
CA ILE A 34 -0.14 1.77 8.52
C ILE A 34 -0.38 0.34 9.04
N GLY A 35 0.01 -0.64 8.27
CA GLY A 35 -0.10 -2.07 8.61
C GLY A 35 -0.21 -2.92 7.36
N ARG A 36 0.06 -4.20 7.46
CA ARG A 36 0.00 -5.13 6.32
C ARG A 36 -1.38 -5.15 5.68
N ASN A 37 -1.44 -5.53 4.41
CA ASN A 37 -2.72 -5.72 3.74
C ASN A 37 -3.53 -6.83 4.43
N GLY A 38 -4.82 -6.56 4.64
CA GLY A 38 -5.73 -7.49 5.34
C GLY A 38 -5.66 -7.44 6.87
N THR A 39 -5.00 -6.46 7.49
CA THR A 39 -5.04 -6.22 8.95
C THR A 39 -6.29 -5.49 9.42
N GLY A 40 -7.19 -5.09 8.50
CA GLY A 40 -8.46 -4.48 8.86
C GLY A 40 -8.48 -2.95 8.84
N LYS A 41 -7.47 -2.25 8.32
CA LYS A 41 -7.42 -0.77 8.30
C LYS A 41 -8.72 -0.12 7.81
N SER A 42 -9.24 -0.53 6.65
CA SER A 42 -10.52 -0.03 6.11
C SER A 42 -11.72 -0.47 6.97
N THR A 43 -11.67 -1.66 7.57
CA THR A 43 -12.68 -2.13 8.52
C THR A 43 -12.74 -1.20 9.74
N LEU A 44 -11.60 -0.74 10.23
CA LEU A 44 -11.55 0.22 11.33
C LEU A 44 -12.26 1.54 10.96
N PHE A 45 -12.09 2.05 9.74
CA PHE A 45 -12.83 3.22 9.29
C PHE A 45 -14.33 2.97 9.25
N ASN A 46 -14.78 1.79 8.78
CA ASN A 46 -16.19 1.42 8.80
C ASN A 46 -16.75 1.33 10.24
N MET A 47 -15.95 0.86 11.19
CA MET A 47 -16.34 0.83 12.60
C MET A 47 -16.44 2.25 13.17
N ILE A 48 -15.48 3.15 12.89
CA ILE A 48 -15.51 4.55 13.34
C ILE A 48 -16.72 5.29 12.78
N THR A 49 -17.08 5.02 11.51
CA THR A 49 -18.23 5.66 10.85
C THR A 49 -19.57 5.00 11.20
N GLY A 50 -19.57 3.90 11.97
CA GLY A 50 -20.77 3.17 12.35
C GLY A 50 -21.36 2.30 11.23
N LEU A 51 -20.67 2.12 10.12
CA LEU A 51 -21.05 1.20 9.04
C LEU A 51 -20.86 -0.27 9.43
N ASP A 52 -19.93 -0.55 10.32
CA ASP A 52 -19.69 -1.86 10.92
C ASP A 52 -19.83 -1.74 12.45
N THR A 53 -20.83 -2.39 13.00
CA THR A 53 -21.14 -2.38 14.44
C THR A 53 -20.89 -3.74 15.11
N ASP A 54 -20.41 -4.73 14.36
CA ASP A 54 -20.16 -6.08 14.85
C ASP A 54 -18.74 -6.19 15.42
N TYR A 55 -18.51 -5.66 16.62
CA TYR A 55 -17.25 -5.77 17.37
C TYR A 55 -17.50 -5.70 18.87
N GLN A 56 -16.51 -6.12 19.66
CA GLN A 56 -16.53 -6.01 21.13
C GLN A 56 -15.66 -4.82 21.55
N GLY A 57 -16.20 -3.96 22.41
CA GLY A 57 -15.53 -2.75 22.87
C GLY A 57 -16.33 -1.49 22.59
N GLU A 58 -15.66 -0.34 22.66
CA GLU A 58 -16.29 0.97 22.48
C GLU A 58 -15.47 1.88 21.56
N ILE A 59 -16.17 2.56 20.65
CA ILE A 59 -15.61 3.66 19.86
C ILE A 59 -16.37 4.92 20.27
N HIS A 60 -15.65 5.86 20.86
CA HIS A 60 -16.23 7.09 21.34
C HIS A 60 -15.81 8.29 20.51
N ILE A 61 -16.77 8.95 19.86
CA ILE A 61 -16.59 10.22 19.15
C ILE A 61 -17.20 11.32 20.00
N LYS A 62 -16.45 12.39 20.22
CA LYS A 62 -16.94 13.56 20.99
C LYS A 62 -18.23 14.09 20.37
N ARG A 63 -19.25 14.35 21.19
CA ARG A 63 -20.55 14.83 20.73
C ARG A 63 -20.42 16.12 19.92
N GLY A 64 -21.07 16.17 18.76
CA GLY A 64 -21.03 17.32 17.85
C GLY A 64 -19.82 17.34 16.92
N THR A 65 -18.97 16.30 16.92
CA THR A 65 -17.86 16.14 15.97
C THR A 65 -18.39 15.68 14.61
N ILE A 66 -18.03 16.40 13.56
CA ILE A 66 -18.34 16.03 12.17
C ILE A 66 -17.21 15.15 11.65
N VAL A 67 -17.56 13.95 11.19
CA VAL A 67 -16.63 12.99 10.58
C VAL A 67 -16.91 12.88 9.10
N ALA A 68 -15.90 13.16 8.26
CA ALA A 68 -15.95 12.90 6.82
C ALA A 68 -15.08 11.70 6.46
N THR A 69 -15.52 10.91 5.49
CA THR A 69 -14.75 9.77 4.99
C THR A 69 -14.72 9.74 3.47
N SER A 70 -13.59 9.32 2.92
CA SER A 70 -13.48 9.01 1.49
C SER A 70 -14.11 7.65 1.20
N ARG A 71 -14.93 7.58 0.16
CA ARG A 71 -15.54 6.33 -0.31
C ARG A 71 -14.65 5.66 -1.34
N GLN A 72 -14.61 4.33 -1.33
CA GLN A 72 -13.91 3.56 -2.36
C GLN A 72 -14.78 3.32 -3.59
N GLU A 73 -16.10 3.23 -3.41
CA GLU A 73 -17.07 2.97 -4.45
C GLU A 73 -18.18 4.04 -4.46
N HIS A 74 -18.74 4.32 -5.63
CA HIS A 74 -19.72 5.39 -5.86
C HIS A 74 -21.11 4.85 -6.20
N HIS A 75 -21.42 3.63 -5.73
CA HIS A 75 -22.71 2.99 -6.01
C HIS A 75 -23.89 3.88 -5.61
N GLY A 76 -24.84 4.06 -6.55
CA GLY A 76 -26.02 4.88 -6.38
C GLY A 76 -25.83 6.39 -6.61
N HIS A 77 -24.61 6.81 -6.99
CA HIS A 77 -24.31 8.23 -7.27
C HIS A 77 -23.83 8.48 -8.71
N GLU A 78 -23.84 7.45 -9.55
CA GLU A 78 -23.26 7.47 -10.90
C GLU A 78 -23.86 8.54 -11.82
N HIS A 79 -25.13 8.90 -11.59
CA HIS A 79 -25.90 9.88 -12.40
C HIS A 79 -25.86 11.31 -11.87
N LYS A 80 -25.32 11.52 -10.68
CA LYS A 80 -25.13 12.88 -10.16
C LYS A 80 -24.01 13.57 -10.91
N THR A 81 -24.13 14.88 -11.09
CA THR A 81 -22.98 15.68 -11.51
C THR A 81 -21.92 15.67 -10.42
N VAL A 82 -20.67 15.92 -10.79
CA VAL A 82 -19.58 15.98 -9.83
C VAL A 82 -19.81 17.07 -8.80
N MET A 83 -20.31 18.22 -9.22
CA MET A 83 -20.64 19.33 -8.33
C MET A 83 -21.73 18.93 -7.31
N GLU A 84 -22.87 18.39 -7.77
CA GLU A 84 -23.94 17.91 -6.90
C GLU A 84 -23.48 16.82 -5.94
N TYR A 85 -22.57 15.95 -6.39
CA TYR A 85 -22.01 14.90 -5.56
C TYR A 85 -21.19 15.46 -4.40
N ILE A 86 -20.32 16.45 -4.67
CA ILE A 86 -19.49 17.08 -3.63
C ILE A 86 -20.37 17.89 -2.68
N GLN A 87 -21.25 18.72 -3.20
CA GLN A 87 -22.14 19.58 -2.42
C GLN A 87 -23.11 18.76 -1.54
N GLY A 88 -23.59 17.64 -2.04
CA GLY A 88 -24.56 16.78 -1.32
C GLY A 88 -24.01 16.15 -0.04
N ASP A 89 -22.70 16.01 0.10
CA ASP A 89 -22.04 15.50 1.30
C ASP A 89 -21.52 16.61 2.24
N LEU A 90 -21.72 17.91 1.88
CA LEU A 90 -21.38 19.01 2.76
C LEU A 90 -22.40 19.15 3.91
N PRO A 91 -21.93 19.37 5.15
CA PRO A 91 -22.82 19.45 6.31
C PRO A 91 -23.92 20.52 6.14
N GLU A 92 -25.17 20.12 6.35
CA GLU A 92 -26.35 21.01 6.27
C GLU A 92 -26.58 21.67 4.89
N TYR A 93 -25.69 21.51 3.87
CA TYR A 93 -25.75 22.22 2.59
C TYR A 93 -27.08 22.02 1.89
N ALA A 94 -27.50 20.77 1.67
CA ALA A 94 -28.76 20.46 0.98
C ALA A 94 -29.98 21.05 1.71
N TYR A 95 -30.00 21.04 3.05
CA TYR A 95 -31.06 21.60 3.85
C TYR A 95 -31.09 23.11 3.76
N LEU A 96 -29.95 23.75 3.95
CA LEU A 96 -29.84 25.22 3.90
C LEU A 96 -30.13 25.76 2.50
N SER A 97 -29.57 25.13 1.46
CA SER A 97 -29.81 25.49 0.06
C SER A 97 -31.30 25.40 -0.28
N HIS A 98 -31.96 24.32 0.13
CA HIS A 98 -33.41 24.16 -0.08
C HIS A 98 -34.21 25.31 0.58
N ILE A 99 -33.87 25.72 1.80
CA ILE A 99 -34.54 26.85 2.46
C ILE A 99 -34.29 28.16 1.68
N LEU A 100 -33.04 28.42 1.29
CA LEU A 100 -32.67 29.64 0.58
C LEU A 100 -33.33 29.75 -0.79
N ASP A 101 -33.54 28.62 -1.47
CA ASP A 101 -34.15 28.58 -2.81
C ASP A 101 -35.68 28.65 -2.76
N THR A 102 -36.33 27.99 -1.77
CA THR A 102 -37.79 27.83 -1.79
C THR A 102 -38.53 28.82 -0.91
N TYR A 103 -37.95 29.28 0.21
CA TYR A 103 -38.66 30.14 1.16
C TYR A 103 -38.92 31.58 0.64
N PRO A 104 -38.04 32.22 -0.17
CA PRO A 104 -38.33 33.53 -0.73
C PRO A 104 -39.66 33.62 -1.47
N GLU A 105 -40.07 32.53 -2.14
CA GLU A 105 -41.32 32.46 -2.91
C GLU A 105 -42.53 32.06 -2.05
N THR A 106 -42.31 31.36 -0.92
CA THR A 106 -43.39 30.70 -0.15
C THR A 106 -43.66 31.35 1.22
N MET A 107 -42.71 32.12 1.79
CA MET A 107 -42.78 32.61 3.17
C MET A 107 -43.81 33.76 3.33
N GLY A 108 -44.09 34.57 2.29
CA GLY A 108 -44.99 35.72 2.37
C GLY A 108 -44.72 36.59 3.60
N GLU A 109 -45.74 36.84 4.43
CA GLU A 109 -45.65 37.61 5.69
C GLU A 109 -45.54 36.69 6.92
N ASP A 110 -45.28 35.41 6.77
CA ASP A 110 -45.13 34.46 7.90
C ASP A 110 -43.80 34.69 8.63
N MET A 111 -43.90 35.36 9.80
CA MET A 111 -42.79 35.65 10.66
C MET A 111 -41.94 34.45 11.09
N LYS A 112 -42.56 33.25 11.18
CA LYS A 112 -41.82 32.02 11.53
C LYS A 112 -40.92 31.55 10.39
N LEU A 113 -41.47 31.56 9.16
CA LEU A 113 -40.71 31.19 7.97
C LEU A 113 -39.60 32.21 7.69
N MET A 114 -39.88 33.53 7.91
CA MET A 114 -38.86 34.58 7.79
C MET A 114 -37.72 34.41 8.78
N ASN A 115 -37.99 34.00 10.03
CA ASN A 115 -36.95 33.75 11.02
C ASN A 115 -36.11 32.50 10.59
N VAL A 116 -36.73 31.42 10.16
CA VAL A 116 -36.01 30.23 9.66
C VAL A 116 -35.13 30.56 8.47
N TYR A 117 -35.64 31.39 7.54
CA TYR A 117 -34.87 31.87 6.39
C TYR A 117 -33.64 32.69 6.82
N SER A 118 -33.84 33.63 7.76
CA SER A 118 -32.73 34.45 8.28
C SER A 118 -31.67 33.60 8.98
N GLU A 119 -32.10 32.67 9.83
CA GLU A 119 -31.17 31.76 10.49
C GLU A 119 -30.41 30.88 9.48
N ALA A 120 -31.10 30.39 8.44
CA ALA A 120 -30.47 29.61 7.36
C ALA A 120 -29.45 30.45 6.57
N LEU A 121 -29.76 31.73 6.31
CA LEU A 121 -28.87 32.66 5.62
C LEU A 121 -27.59 32.94 6.42
N ASP A 122 -27.73 33.20 7.71
CA ASP A 122 -26.60 33.38 8.63
C ASP A 122 -25.77 32.11 8.74
N ARG A 123 -26.40 30.94 8.82
CA ARG A 123 -25.74 29.65 8.89
C ARG A 123 -24.99 29.33 7.60
N PHE A 124 -25.62 29.53 6.45
CA PHE A 124 -25.02 29.33 5.13
C PHE A 124 -23.80 30.25 4.93
N SER A 125 -23.90 31.49 5.35
CA SER A 125 -22.79 32.46 5.35
C SER A 125 -21.68 32.02 6.29
N SER A 126 -22.00 31.64 7.52
CA SER A 126 -21.01 31.21 8.54
C SER A 126 -20.24 29.95 8.13
N LEU A 127 -20.88 29.08 7.37
CA LEU A 127 -20.25 27.90 6.77
C LEU A 127 -19.47 28.21 5.50
N GLY A 128 -19.54 29.50 4.99
CA GLY A 128 -18.82 29.96 3.80
C GLY A 128 -19.31 29.34 2.49
N TYR A 129 -20.55 28.88 2.45
CA TYR A 129 -21.08 28.14 1.29
C TYR A 129 -21.35 29.03 0.06
N TYR A 130 -21.36 30.33 0.19
CA TYR A 130 -21.40 31.24 -0.97
C TYR A 130 -20.19 31.13 -1.90
N GLN A 131 -19.05 30.65 -1.39
CA GLN A 131 -17.81 30.51 -2.16
C GLN A 131 -17.46 29.06 -2.45
N VAL A 132 -18.32 28.12 -2.05
CA VAL A 132 -18.00 26.67 -2.12
C VAL A 132 -17.80 26.17 -3.55
N GLU A 133 -18.55 26.70 -4.51
CA GLU A 133 -18.40 26.33 -5.93
C GLU A 133 -17.05 26.80 -6.50
N ASP A 134 -16.65 28.02 -6.21
CA ASP A 134 -15.34 28.55 -6.59
C ASP A 134 -14.21 27.77 -5.91
N GLU A 135 -14.39 27.44 -4.63
CA GLU A 135 -13.42 26.61 -3.90
C GLU A 135 -13.29 25.20 -4.48
N ILE A 136 -14.40 24.58 -4.91
CA ILE A 136 -14.40 23.28 -5.58
C ILE A 136 -13.71 23.40 -6.95
N ALA A 137 -14.02 24.44 -7.73
CA ALA A 137 -13.39 24.67 -9.02
C ALA A 137 -11.87 24.87 -8.88
N GLN A 138 -11.44 25.66 -7.91
CA GLN A 138 -10.02 25.85 -7.62
C GLN A 138 -9.34 24.52 -7.21
N ALA A 139 -10.00 23.69 -6.41
CA ALA A 139 -9.46 22.38 -6.04
C ALA A 139 -9.33 21.45 -7.27
N PHE A 140 -10.25 21.55 -8.23
CA PHE A 140 -10.13 20.82 -9.51
C PHE A 140 -8.88 21.23 -10.27
N GLU A 141 -8.57 22.55 -10.32
CA GLU A 141 -7.34 23.05 -10.95
C GLU A 141 -6.09 22.58 -10.21
N ASP A 142 -6.09 22.63 -8.86
CA ASP A 142 -4.98 22.18 -8.02
C ASP A 142 -4.64 20.69 -8.27
N TYR A 143 -5.67 19.84 -8.47
CA TYR A 143 -5.53 18.44 -8.84
C TYR A 143 -5.44 18.22 -10.35
N GLN A 144 -5.38 19.29 -11.15
CA GLN A 144 -5.30 19.27 -12.62
C GLN A 144 -6.41 18.45 -13.28
N LEU A 145 -7.59 18.48 -12.69
CA LEU A 145 -8.79 17.97 -13.32
C LEU A 145 -9.36 19.02 -14.28
N ASP A 146 -9.95 18.55 -15.38
CA ASP A 146 -10.62 19.43 -16.33
C ASP A 146 -11.87 20.07 -15.68
N PRO A 147 -11.93 21.41 -15.53
CA PRO A 147 -13.08 22.09 -14.94
C PRO A 147 -14.42 21.79 -15.64
N ALA A 148 -14.39 21.48 -16.95
CA ALA A 148 -15.59 21.11 -17.69
C ALA A 148 -16.27 19.85 -17.12
N LYS A 149 -15.50 18.96 -16.47
CA LYS A 149 -16.01 17.73 -15.84
C LYS A 149 -16.79 17.98 -14.54
N LEU A 150 -16.74 19.17 -13.95
CA LEU A 150 -17.56 19.53 -12.78
C LEU A 150 -19.07 19.36 -13.05
N HIS A 151 -19.49 19.64 -14.26
CA HIS A 151 -20.89 19.54 -14.69
C HIS A 151 -21.21 18.22 -15.37
N GLY A 152 -20.20 17.35 -15.61
CA GLY A 152 -20.36 15.99 -16.10
C GLY A 152 -20.75 15.03 -14.98
N THR A 153 -21.15 13.80 -15.32
CA THR A 153 -21.56 12.80 -14.34
C THR A 153 -20.38 12.05 -13.74
N ILE A 154 -20.56 11.53 -12.52
CA ILE A 154 -19.54 10.70 -11.85
C ILE A 154 -19.16 9.47 -12.68
N SER A 155 -20.12 8.91 -13.47
CA SER A 155 -19.86 7.75 -14.34
C SER A 155 -18.83 8.02 -15.44
N GLU A 156 -18.70 9.26 -15.91
CA GLU A 156 -17.77 9.67 -16.97
C GLU A 156 -16.32 9.80 -16.49
N LEU A 157 -16.09 9.77 -15.19
CA LEU A 157 -14.77 9.91 -14.61
C LEU A 157 -14.00 8.59 -14.60
N SER A 158 -12.70 8.64 -14.87
CA SER A 158 -11.80 7.51 -14.62
C SER A 158 -11.67 7.21 -13.13
N GLY A 159 -11.21 6.00 -12.76
CA GLY A 159 -11.02 5.61 -11.37
C GLY A 159 -10.13 6.60 -10.58
N GLY A 160 -9.04 7.06 -11.17
CA GLY A 160 -8.17 8.07 -10.55
C GLY A 160 -8.86 9.43 -10.36
N GLN A 161 -9.66 9.88 -11.36
CA GLN A 161 -10.42 11.12 -11.25
C GLN A 161 -11.50 11.04 -10.16
N LYS A 162 -12.22 9.91 -10.06
CA LYS A 162 -13.16 9.65 -8.97
C LYS A 162 -12.51 9.76 -7.60
N ARG A 163 -11.29 9.24 -7.47
CA ARG A 163 -10.51 9.33 -6.22
C ARG A 163 -10.17 10.78 -5.85
N MET A 164 -9.78 11.60 -6.83
CA MET A 164 -9.51 13.02 -6.60
C MET A 164 -10.78 13.78 -6.21
N VAL A 165 -11.92 13.45 -6.82
CA VAL A 165 -13.22 14.01 -6.43
C VAL A 165 -13.57 13.67 -4.98
N GLU A 166 -13.33 12.42 -4.55
CA GLU A 166 -13.52 12.04 -3.14
C GLU A 166 -12.64 12.86 -2.19
N LEU A 167 -11.40 13.10 -2.55
CA LEU A 167 -10.51 13.93 -1.74
C LEU A 167 -10.99 15.37 -1.66
N ILE A 168 -11.36 15.96 -2.79
CA ILE A 168 -11.91 17.33 -2.82
C ILE A 168 -13.15 17.42 -1.94
N LYS A 169 -14.05 16.43 -2.02
CA LYS A 169 -15.23 16.33 -1.16
C LYS A 169 -14.85 16.35 0.33
N VAL A 170 -13.92 15.50 0.74
CA VAL A 170 -13.45 15.43 2.13
C VAL A 170 -12.77 16.73 2.54
N GLN A 171 -11.93 17.32 1.70
CA GLN A 171 -11.27 18.59 1.97
C GLN A 171 -12.24 19.76 2.15
N ARG A 172 -13.37 19.73 1.43
CA ARG A 172 -14.41 20.78 1.51
C ARG A 172 -15.48 20.52 2.56
N SER A 173 -15.53 19.30 3.12
CA SER A 173 -16.54 18.91 4.12
C SER A 173 -16.44 19.69 5.45
N ARG A 174 -15.33 20.40 5.71
CA ARG A 174 -15.07 21.13 6.97
C ARG A 174 -15.28 20.24 8.20
N ALA A 175 -14.95 18.96 8.07
CA ALA A 175 -15.11 17.99 9.12
C ALA A 175 -14.06 18.20 10.23
N ASP A 176 -14.42 17.92 11.49
CA ASP A 176 -13.46 17.92 12.59
C ASP A 176 -12.45 16.78 12.47
N ILE A 177 -12.87 15.66 11.86
CA ILE A 177 -12.05 14.48 11.57
C ILE A 177 -12.30 14.02 10.14
N ALA A 178 -11.25 13.99 9.33
CA ALA A 178 -11.24 13.40 8.00
C ALA A 178 -10.60 12.00 8.02
N LEU A 179 -11.31 10.98 7.53
CA LEU A 179 -10.85 9.62 7.37
C LEU A 179 -10.60 9.35 5.90
N ILE A 180 -9.35 9.13 5.49
CA ILE A 180 -8.95 9.02 4.09
C ILE A 180 -8.25 7.68 3.86
N ASP A 181 -8.82 6.85 3.00
CA ASP A 181 -8.29 5.51 2.71
C ASP A 181 -7.55 5.48 1.37
N GLU A 182 -6.23 5.22 1.42
CA GLU A 182 -5.31 5.11 0.29
C GLU A 182 -5.46 6.22 -0.77
N PRO A 183 -5.33 7.50 -0.39
CA PRO A 183 -5.64 8.63 -1.29
C PRO A 183 -4.73 8.71 -2.51
N THR A 184 -3.48 8.31 -2.37
CA THR A 184 -2.44 8.50 -3.39
C THR A 184 -2.38 7.42 -4.46
N ASN A 185 -3.18 6.35 -4.32
CA ASN A 185 -3.29 5.34 -5.37
C ASN A 185 -3.78 5.96 -6.68
N HIS A 186 -3.04 5.74 -7.76
CA HIS A 186 -3.29 6.27 -9.11
C HIS A 186 -3.10 7.80 -9.28
N MET A 187 -2.54 8.50 -8.28
CA MET A 187 -2.16 9.90 -8.42
C MET A 187 -0.79 10.03 -9.08
N ASP A 188 -0.66 11.01 -9.97
CA ASP A 188 0.66 11.43 -10.42
C ASP A 188 1.36 12.31 -9.36
N TYR A 189 2.62 12.67 -9.62
CA TYR A 189 3.43 13.43 -8.67
C TYR A 189 2.87 14.83 -8.37
N VAL A 190 2.09 15.43 -9.27
CA VAL A 190 1.50 16.76 -9.07
C VAL A 190 0.34 16.68 -8.09
N ALA A 191 -0.58 15.73 -8.32
CA ALA A 191 -1.71 15.47 -7.42
C ALA A 191 -1.22 15.03 -6.02
N LYS A 192 -0.18 14.19 -5.95
CA LYS A 192 0.45 13.81 -4.67
C LYS A 192 0.99 15.01 -3.90
N ARG A 193 1.70 15.93 -4.59
CA ARG A 193 2.20 17.17 -3.97
C ARG A 193 1.08 18.07 -3.47
N ALA A 194 0.00 18.22 -4.25
CA ALA A 194 -1.16 19.00 -3.84
C ALA A 194 -1.79 18.43 -2.58
N PHE A 195 -1.97 17.11 -2.51
CA PHE A 195 -2.48 16.40 -1.33
C PHE A 195 -1.56 16.56 -0.11
N ALA A 196 -0.26 16.34 -0.26
CA ALA A 196 0.71 16.51 0.82
C ALA A 196 0.77 17.95 1.35
N LYS A 197 0.71 18.94 0.45
CA LYS A 197 0.63 20.36 0.81
C LYS A 197 -0.64 20.69 1.61
N TRP A 198 -1.80 20.17 1.17
CA TRP A 198 -3.04 20.31 1.91
C TRP A 198 -2.95 19.67 3.29
N LEU A 199 -2.48 18.40 3.37
CA LEU A 199 -2.35 17.67 4.64
C LEU A 199 -1.46 18.41 5.64
N ALA A 200 -0.35 19.00 5.18
CA ALA A 200 0.55 19.77 6.03
C ALA A 200 -0.08 21.09 6.54
N GLY A 201 -1.01 21.69 5.79
CA GLY A 201 -1.60 23.00 6.11
C GLY A 201 -2.96 22.96 6.81
N VAL A 202 -3.66 21.81 6.75
CA VAL A 202 -5.01 21.67 7.30
C VAL A 202 -4.99 21.75 8.84
N GLN A 203 -6.04 22.37 9.43
CA GLN A 203 -6.16 22.52 10.89
C GLN A 203 -7.01 21.42 11.54
N GLU A 204 -7.81 20.76 10.74
CA GLU A 204 -8.65 19.65 11.12
C GLU A 204 -7.80 18.41 11.43
N SER A 205 -8.38 17.46 12.16
CA SER A 205 -7.74 16.17 12.40
C SER A 205 -7.89 15.27 11.17
N VAL A 206 -6.80 14.65 10.75
CA VAL A 206 -6.82 13.75 9.59
C VAL A 206 -6.24 12.39 9.99
N VAL A 207 -6.96 11.33 9.68
CA VAL A 207 -6.45 9.96 9.73
C VAL A 207 -6.35 9.43 8.32
N VAL A 208 -5.14 9.18 7.85
CA VAL A 208 -4.90 8.69 6.50
C VAL A 208 -4.33 7.26 6.53
N ILE A 209 -5.04 6.32 5.92
CA ILE A 209 -4.49 5.00 5.61
C ILE A 209 -3.66 5.18 4.35
N THR A 210 -2.38 4.88 4.41
CA THR A 210 -1.52 4.96 3.23
C THR A 210 -0.25 4.15 3.38
N HIS A 211 0.29 3.72 2.26
CA HIS A 211 1.62 3.14 2.12
C HIS A 211 2.59 4.07 1.38
N ASP A 212 2.14 5.30 1.09
CA ASP A 212 2.94 6.33 0.45
C ASP A 212 3.85 7.02 1.48
N ARG A 213 5.15 6.79 1.34
CA ARG A 213 6.18 7.30 2.25
C ARG A 213 6.26 8.82 2.25
N ASP A 214 6.01 9.46 1.10
CA ASP A 214 5.99 10.93 0.98
C ASP A 214 4.85 11.54 1.80
N VAL A 215 3.68 10.90 1.82
CA VAL A 215 2.54 11.31 2.67
C VAL A 215 2.86 11.07 4.14
N LEU A 216 3.46 9.94 4.48
CA LEU A 216 3.84 9.63 5.86
C LEU A 216 4.92 10.57 6.42
N GLN A 217 5.66 11.31 5.57
CA GLN A 217 6.55 12.38 6.01
C GLN A 217 5.81 13.62 6.52
N THR A 218 4.54 13.80 6.16
CA THR A 218 3.75 15.01 6.51
C THR A 218 2.84 14.81 7.72
N VAL A 219 2.81 13.63 8.33
CA VAL A 219 1.98 13.34 9.50
C VAL A 219 2.69 13.64 10.82
N ASP A 220 1.91 13.89 11.88
CA ASP A 220 2.40 14.17 13.23
C ASP A 220 2.68 12.87 14.03
N ARG A 221 1.96 11.80 13.67
CA ARG A 221 2.03 10.51 14.34
C ARG A 221 1.70 9.38 13.38
N ILE A 222 2.34 8.24 13.58
CA ILE A 222 2.04 7.00 12.86
C ILE A 222 1.45 6.00 13.84
N ILE A 223 0.35 5.34 13.45
CA ILE A 223 -0.23 4.19 14.15
C ILE A 223 -0.07 2.98 13.25
N GLU A 224 0.67 1.98 13.73
CA GLU A 224 0.82 0.70 13.06
C GLU A 224 -0.17 -0.32 13.62
N ILE A 225 -1.00 -0.92 12.76
CA ILE A 225 -1.81 -2.10 13.14
C ILE A 225 -1.00 -3.35 12.82
N ARG A 226 -0.60 -4.06 13.88
CA ARG A 226 0.18 -5.28 13.81
C ARG A 226 -0.34 -6.29 14.83
N ASP A 227 -0.52 -7.55 14.40
CA ASP A 227 -0.97 -8.66 15.25
C ASP A 227 -2.25 -8.33 16.06
N GLY A 228 -3.20 -7.63 15.42
CA GLY A 228 -4.48 -7.25 15.99
C GLY A 228 -4.42 -6.10 17.01
N ARG A 229 -3.28 -5.42 17.18
CA ARG A 229 -3.05 -4.32 18.12
C ARG A 229 -2.60 -3.05 17.43
N ALA A 230 -2.75 -1.91 18.08
CA ALA A 230 -2.25 -0.62 17.63
C ALA A 230 -0.95 -0.24 18.33
N PHE A 231 0.04 0.16 17.59
CA PHE A 231 1.30 0.71 18.07
C PHE A 231 1.44 2.15 17.59
N ALA A 232 1.49 3.09 18.51
CA ALA A 232 1.55 4.51 18.19
C ALA A 232 2.98 5.06 18.31
N PHE A 233 3.44 5.75 17.27
CA PHE A 233 4.76 6.36 17.17
C PHE A 233 4.59 7.85 16.90
N ARG A 234 5.19 8.71 17.71
CA ARG A 234 5.19 10.15 17.48
C ARG A 234 6.20 10.52 16.40
N GLY A 235 5.79 11.41 15.51
CA GLY A 235 6.60 11.93 14.44
C GLY A 235 6.26 11.33 13.07
N ASN A 236 7.03 11.75 12.07
CA ASN A 236 6.89 11.34 10.68
C ASN A 236 7.51 9.96 10.39
N TYR A 237 7.55 9.58 9.12
CA TYR A 237 8.04 8.27 8.68
C TYR A 237 9.49 7.99 9.09
N ASP A 238 10.40 8.96 8.94
CA ASP A 238 11.82 8.78 9.32
C ASP A 238 11.98 8.57 10.83
N GLN A 239 11.19 9.28 11.65
CA GLN A 239 11.21 9.11 13.11
C GLN A 239 10.59 7.77 13.50
N PHE A 240 9.55 7.33 12.80
CA PHE A 240 8.97 6.00 12.94
C PHE A 240 10.02 4.91 12.70
N LEU A 241 10.76 4.98 11.59
CA LEU A 241 11.80 4.00 11.27
C LEU A 241 12.87 3.93 12.37
N LYS A 242 13.36 5.08 12.84
CA LYS A 242 14.37 5.14 13.93
C LYS A 242 13.85 4.56 15.24
N THR A 243 12.62 4.90 15.63
CA THR A 243 12.02 4.42 16.89
C THR A 243 11.70 2.94 16.81
N ASN A 244 11.13 2.51 15.69
CA ASN A 244 10.76 1.12 15.45
C ASN A 244 12.01 0.21 15.47
N SER A 245 13.12 0.63 14.85
CA SER A 245 14.38 -0.11 14.88
C SER A 245 14.90 -0.34 16.30
N GLY A 246 14.77 0.65 17.18
CA GLY A 246 15.15 0.54 18.59
C GLY A 246 14.29 -0.44 19.38
N GLN A 247 12.97 -0.40 19.20
CA GLN A 247 12.02 -1.32 19.87
C GLN A 247 12.22 -2.76 19.40
N ILE A 248 12.41 -2.96 18.10
CA ILE A 248 12.67 -4.27 17.52
C ILE A 248 13.99 -4.84 18.05
N THR A 249 15.01 -3.99 18.23
CA THR A 249 16.26 -4.37 18.87
C THR A 249 16.03 -5.00 20.23
N ALA A 250 15.21 -4.35 21.06
CA ALA A 250 14.87 -4.86 22.39
C ALA A 250 14.12 -6.19 22.32
N GLN A 251 13.11 -6.29 21.44
CA GLN A 251 12.31 -7.51 21.26
C GLN A 251 13.13 -8.69 20.74
N VAL A 252 14.04 -8.47 19.79
CA VAL A 252 14.96 -9.51 19.29
C VAL A 252 15.88 -10.01 20.39
N ASN A 253 16.46 -9.11 21.16
CA ASN A 253 17.32 -9.49 22.28
C ASN A 253 16.55 -10.29 23.35
N GLU A 254 15.33 -9.88 23.67
CA GLU A 254 14.46 -10.58 24.61
C GLU A 254 14.08 -11.98 24.09
N TYR A 255 13.72 -12.08 22.80
CA TYR A 255 13.42 -13.36 22.16
C TYR A 255 14.64 -14.28 22.12
N ASP A 256 15.82 -13.78 21.76
CA ASP A 256 17.07 -14.57 21.79
C ASP A 256 17.42 -15.07 23.19
N LEU A 257 17.23 -14.24 24.22
CA LEU A 257 17.38 -14.65 25.62
C LEU A 257 16.37 -15.75 25.97
N THR A 258 15.12 -15.60 25.55
CA THR A 258 14.06 -16.59 25.76
C THR A 258 14.38 -17.90 25.04
N GLN A 259 14.87 -17.87 23.80
CA GLN A 259 15.27 -19.08 23.07
C GLN A 259 16.47 -19.79 23.73
N ARG A 260 17.45 -19.06 24.21
CA ARG A 260 18.55 -19.63 25.01
C ARG A 260 18.03 -20.26 26.30
N ARG A 261 17.08 -19.62 26.97
CA ARG A 261 16.44 -20.16 28.16
C ARG A 261 15.67 -21.46 27.86
N ILE A 262 14.89 -21.48 26.76
CA ILE A 262 14.19 -22.68 26.28
C ILE A 262 15.18 -23.82 25.99
N HIS A 263 16.30 -23.52 25.31
CA HIS A 263 17.32 -24.53 25.03
C HIS A 263 17.89 -25.12 26.34
N ASN A 264 18.31 -24.30 27.27
CA ASN A 264 18.83 -24.72 28.58
C ASN A 264 17.81 -25.53 29.39
N LEU A 265 16.52 -25.12 29.36
CA LEU A 265 15.45 -25.87 30.03
C LEU A 265 15.23 -27.25 29.40
N ARG A 266 15.29 -27.38 28.07
CA ARG A 266 15.20 -28.68 27.39
C ARG A 266 16.34 -29.59 27.81
N GLU A 267 17.56 -29.10 27.86
CA GLU A 267 18.70 -29.87 28.34
C GLU A 267 18.54 -30.29 29.81
N ASN A 268 18.07 -29.39 30.67
CA ASN A 268 17.84 -29.67 32.07
C ASN A 268 16.74 -30.74 32.27
N VAL A 269 15.63 -30.67 31.52
CA VAL A 269 14.58 -31.70 31.56
C VAL A 269 15.15 -33.07 31.21
N ILE A 270 15.93 -33.14 30.12
CA ILE A 270 16.59 -34.42 29.71
C ILE A 270 17.58 -34.89 30.78
N ARG A 271 18.38 -33.98 31.36
CA ARG A 271 19.34 -34.26 32.41
C ARG A 271 18.65 -34.78 33.68
N PHE A 272 17.61 -34.11 34.17
CA PHE A 272 16.89 -34.54 35.36
C PHE A 272 16.18 -35.86 35.16
N ARG A 273 15.63 -36.13 33.98
CA ARG A 273 15.05 -37.43 33.62
C ARG A 273 16.08 -38.55 33.69
N ARG A 274 17.26 -38.36 33.11
CA ARG A 274 18.36 -39.34 33.16
C ARG A 274 18.88 -39.57 34.59
N LEU A 275 18.99 -38.50 35.41
CA LEU A 275 19.44 -38.62 36.77
C LEU A 275 18.41 -39.32 37.65
N LYS A 276 17.12 -39.08 37.44
CA LYS A 276 16.02 -39.77 38.09
C LYS A 276 16.05 -41.29 37.81
N GLU A 277 16.26 -41.67 36.57
CA GLU A 277 16.34 -43.07 36.14
C GLU A 277 17.56 -43.82 36.71
N LYS A 278 18.68 -43.11 36.89
CA LYS A 278 19.91 -43.70 37.45
C LYS A 278 19.95 -43.79 38.95
N SER A 279 19.12 -43.04 39.68
CA SER A 279 19.12 -43.01 41.13
C SER A 279 18.32 -44.17 41.72
N ARG A 280 18.80 -44.75 42.83
CA ARG A 280 18.11 -45.76 43.62
C ARG A 280 17.55 -45.23 44.94
N ASP A 281 17.93 -43.99 45.31
CA ASP A 281 17.49 -43.37 46.55
C ASP A 281 16.13 -42.66 46.37
N PRO A 282 15.08 -43.02 47.12
CA PRO A 282 13.75 -42.44 46.97
C PRO A 282 13.69 -40.89 47.19
N GLY A 283 14.51 -40.33 48.07
CA GLY A 283 14.60 -38.92 48.34
C GLY A 283 15.15 -38.14 47.15
N THR A 284 16.22 -38.69 46.58
CA THR A 284 16.87 -38.14 45.38
C THR A 284 15.97 -38.22 44.13
N ILE A 285 15.24 -39.33 43.96
CA ILE A 285 14.25 -39.50 42.87
C ILE A 285 13.15 -38.47 43.00
N LYS A 286 12.60 -38.22 44.19
CA LYS A 286 11.55 -37.21 44.45
C LYS A 286 12.06 -35.80 44.10
N ARG A 287 13.30 -35.49 44.48
CA ARG A 287 13.93 -34.18 44.17
C ARG A 287 14.09 -33.99 42.69
N PHE A 288 14.63 -34.95 41.94
CA PHE A 288 14.79 -34.83 40.48
C PHE A 288 13.44 -34.77 39.73
N LYS A 289 12.42 -35.53 40.23
CA LYS A 289 11.06 -35.42 39.68
C LYS A 289 10.48 -34.02 39.84
N SER A 290 10.65 -33.40 40.99
CA SER A 290 10.21 -32.02 41.23
C SER A 290 10.91 -31.02 40.32
N GLN A 291 12.24 -31.15 40.15
CA GLN A 291 13.03 -30.29 39.27
C GLN A 291 12.66 -30.50 37.76
N GLU A 292 12.42 -31.74 37.32
CA GLU A 292 11.92 -32.07 36.02
C GLU A 292 10.53 -31.42 35.75
N MET A 293 9.60 -31.52 36.71
CA MET A 293 8.28 -30.95 36.59
C MET A 293 8.33 -29.41 36.51
N SER A 294 9.12 -28.76 37.37
CA SER A 294 9.29 -27.32 37.36
C SER A 294 9.90 -26.82 36.06
N ALA A 295 10.98 -27.47 35.58
CA ALA A 295 11.61 -27.11 34.29
C ALA A 295 10.68 -27.36 33.10
N SER A 296 9.86 -28.42 33.13
CA SER A 296 8.88 -28.72 32.07
C SER A 296 7.73 -27.70 32.06
N ALA A 297 7.25 -27.25 33.22
CA ALA A 297 6.21 -26.23 33.32
C ALA A 297 6.71 -24.87 32.80
N GLU A 298 7.94 -24.47 33.18
CA GLU A 298 8.57 -23.24 32.68
C GLU A 298 8.81 -23.33 31.15
N LEU A 299 9.27 -24.49 30.66
CA LEU A 299 9.45 -24.74 29.24
C LEU A 299 8.14 -24.63 28.46
N ALA A 300 7.05 -25.20 28.95
CA ALA A 300 5.74 -25.11 28.33
C ALA A 300 5.25 -23.64 28.23
N LYS A 301 5.47 -22.86 29.30
CA LYS A 301 5.11 -21.43 29.32
C LYS A 301 5.95 -20.63 28.31
N LEU A 302 7.26 -20.83 28.29
CA LEU A 302 8.15 -20.06 27.40
C LEU A 302 8.07 -20.53 25.93
N SER A 303 7.71 -21.78 25.68
CA SER A 303 7.54 -22.27 24.30
C SER A 303 6.31 -21.71 23.57
N GLN A 304 5.41 -21.04 24.30
CA GLN A 304 4.30 -20.28 23.73
C GLN A 304 4.72 -18.86 23.29
N ALA A 305 5.96 -18.44 23.60
CA ALA A 305 6.47 -17.14 23.16
C ALA A 305 6.48 -17.07 21.63
N GLU A 306 5.68 -16.16 21.10
CA GLU A 306 5.59 -15.93 19.65
C GLU A 306 6.91 -15.38 19.11
N LYS A 307 7.25 -15.83 17.91
CA LYS A 307 8.41 -15.29 17.20
C LYS A 307 8.12 -13.82 16.87
N PRO A 308 9.03 -12.88 17.19
CA PRO A 308 8.82 -11.48 16.81
C PRO A 308 8.54 -11.38 15.32
N SER A 309 7.40 -10.81 14.96
CA SER A 309 7.08 -10.43 13.59
C SER A 309 7.33 -8.93 13.48
N PHE A 310 8.35 -8.53 12.72
CA PHE A 310 8.67 -7.13 12.57
C PHE A 310 9.12 -6.83 11.15
N TRP A 311 8.94 -5.60 10.80
CA TRP A 311 9.43 -5.00 9.59
C TRP A 311 10.36 -3.84 9.94
N ILE A 312 11.54 -3.80 9.35
CA ILE A 312 12.52 -2.72 9.46
C ILE A 312 12.97 -2.37 8.05
N ASP A 313 12.95 -1.10 7.70
CA ASP A 313 13.50 -0.60 6.44
C ASP A 313 15.02 -0.84 6.39
N GLN A 314 15.52 -1.20 5.21
CA GLN A 314 16.93 -1.52 5.02
C GLN A 314 17.85 -0.32 5.31
N GLU A 315 17.37 0.91 5.10
CA GLU A 315 18.10 2.13 5.47
C GLU A 315 18.34 2.24 6.97
N SER A 316 17.37 1.81 7.78
CA SER A 316 17.50 1.75 9.24
C SER A 316 18.45 0.66 9.71
N VAL A 317 18.72 -0.36 8.89
CA VAL A 317 19.66 -1.46 9.21
C VAL A 317 21.12 -1.00 9.13
N THR A 318 21.44 -0.05 8.26
CA THR A 318 22.81 0.49 8.12
C THR A 318 23.28 1.24 9.36
N ASP A 319 22.35 1.81 10.13
CA ASP A 319 22.63 2.51 11.39
C ASP A 319 22.69 1.56 12.61
N LEU A 320 22.36 0.28 12.43
CA LEU A 320 22.40 -0.71 13.49
C LEU A 320 23.83 -1.20 13.77
N SER A 321 24.11 -1.49 15.03
CA SER A 321 25.41 -2.11 15.39
C SER A 321 25.58 -3.46 14.69
N THR A 322 26.82 -3.88 14.44
CA THR A 322 27.19 -5.14 13.74
C THR A 322 26.49 -6.39 14.31
N LYS A 323 26.20 -6.41 15.63
CA LYS A 323 25.45 -7.49 16.29
C LYS A 323 23.98 -7.50 15.87
N MET A 324 23.41 -6.35 15.57
CA MET A 324 22.01 -6.19 15.16
C MET A 324 21.81 -6.56 13.71
N THR A 325 22.76 -6.22 12.84
CA THR A 325 22.75 -6.65 11.44
C THR A 325 22.71 -8.18 11.35
N VAL A 326 23.48 -8.89 12.18
CA VAL A 326 23.47 -10.36 12.26
C VAL A 326 22.14 -10.90 12.81
N ALA A 327 21.54 -10.26 13.81
CA ALA A 327 20.25 -10.67 14.36
C ALA A 327 19.13 -10.40 13.36
N TYR A 328 19.16 -9.27 12.68
CA TYR A 328 18.23 -8.92 11.60
C TYR A 328 18.31 -9.94 10.47
N GLU A 329 19.50 -10.25 9.96
CA GLU A 329 19.73 -11.29 8.94
C GLU A 329 19.16 -12.67 9.34
N LYS A 330 19.24 -13.00 10.63
CA LYS A 330 18.73 -14.28 11.19
C LYS A 330 17.20 -14.33 11.27
N TYR A 331 16.54 -13.19 11.56
CA TYR A 331 15.10 -13.08 11.76
C TYR A 331 14.38 -12.41 10.60
N LYS A 332 15.11 -11.80 9.67
CA LYS A 332 14.59 -11.28 8.41
C LYS A 332 13.71 -12.32 7.73
N ALA A 333 12.59 -11.90 7.21
CA ALA A 333 11.83 -12.74 6.28
C ALA A 333 12.78 -13.24 5.19
N LYS A 334 12.70 -14.51 4.83
CA LYS A 334 13.56 -15.09 3.79
C LYS A 334 13.42 -14.22 2.53
N ASN A 335 14.52 -13.77 1.97
CA ASN A 335 14.49 -13.03 0.69
C ASN A 335 14.12 -13.98 -0.45
N ILE A 336 13.41 -13.45 -1.42
CA ILE A 336 13.20 -14.12 -2.71
C ILE A 336 14.57 -14.43 -3.30
N LYS A 337 14.80 -15.67 -3.68
CA LYS A 337 16.05 -16.09 -4.32
C LYS A 337 16.02 -15.70 -5.80
N LEU A 338 16.74 -14.65 -6.16
CA LEU A 338 17.00 -14.35 -7.57
C LEU A 338 17.93 -15.41 -8.17
N HIS A 339 17.41 -16.20 -9.09
CA HIS A 339 18.23 -17.06 -9.95
C HIS A 339 18.64 -16.26 -11.20
N THR A 340 19.45 -15.21 -11.02
CA THR A 340 20.07 -14.48 -12.13
C THR A 340 21.36 -15.17 -12.54
N GLU A 341 21.24 -16.36 -13.10
CA GLU A 341 22.39 -17.05 -13.69
C GLU A 341 22.78 -16.34 -14.98
N ASN A 342 24.06 -15.91 -15.05
CA ASN A 342 24.79 -15.54 -16.26
C ASN A 342 24.42 -14.25 -16.99
N LEU A 343 24.11 -13.15 -16.31
CA LEU A 343 24.42 -11.85 -16.93
C LEU A 343 25.94 -11.64 -16.80
N VAL A 344 26.66 -12.04 -17.85
CA VAL A 344 28.12 -11.85 -17.94
C VAL A 344 28.37 -10.35 -17.91
N GLU A 345 29.30 -9.92 -17.05
CA GLU A 345 29.90 -8.58 -17.13
C GLU A 345 30.66 -8.47 -18.47
N GLY A 346 29.96 -7.99 -19.50
CA GLY A 346 30.44 -7.78 -20.84
C GLY A 346 30.28 -6.33 -21.26
N GLU A 347 30.71 -5.98 -22.47
CA GLU A 347 30.55 -4.65 -23.05
C GLU A 347 29.10 -4.17 -22.99
N ALA A 348 28.89 -2.86 -22.74
CA ALA A 348 27.57 -2.24 -22.68
C ALA A 348 26.81 -2.44 -24.01
N ARG A 349 25.91 -3.44 -24.05
CA ARG A 349 25.11 -3.77 -25.21
C ARG A 349 23.86 -2.91 -25.23
N LEU A 350 23.55 -2.30 -26.37
CA LEU A 350 22.30 -1.56 -26.56
C LEU A 350 21.13 -2.54 -26.58
N LEU A 351 20.17 -2.35 -25.69
CA LEU A 351 18.98 -3.20 -25.55
C LEU A 351 17.75 -2.57 -26.21
N VAL A 352 17.50 -1.30 -25.93
CA VAL A 352 16.34 -0.55 -26.44
C VAL A 352 16.77 0.85 -26.81
N GLN A 353 16.30 1.35 -27.96
CA GLN A 353 16.55 2.73 -28.40
C GLN A 353 15.31 3.31 -29.05
N GLY A 354 14.93 4.51 -28.65
CA GLY A 354 13.98 5.38 -29.34
C GLY A 354 14.71 6.53 -30.05
N VAL A 355 14.47 6.71 -31.33
CA VAL A 355 15.07 7.78 -32.14
C VAL A 355 13.97 8.63 -32.73
N LYS A 356 13.82 9.88 -32.28
CA LYS A 356 12.77 10.82 -32.69
C LYS A 356 11.38 10.17 -32.68
N LEU A 357 11.10 9.38 -31.65
CA LEU A 357 9.90 8.54 -31.55
C LEU A 357 8.69 9.38 -31.17
N SER A 358 7.61 9.27 -31.95
CA SER A 358 6.31 9.88 -31.65
C SER A 358 5.24 8.80 -31.66
N LEU A 359 4.54 8.62 -30.54
CA LEU A 359 3.48 7.63 -30.35
C LEU A 359 2.20 8.31 -29.86
N GLY A 360 1.06 7.74 -30.23
CA GLY A 360 -0.24 8.21 -29.77
C GLY A 360 -1.38 7.35 -30.30
N TYR A 361 -2.61 7.86 -30.19
CA TYR A 361 -3.81 7.23 -30.72
C TYR A 361 -4.36 8.08 -31.86
N ASP A 362 -5.39 8.91 -31.61
CA ASP A 362 -5.91 9.85 -32.61
C ASP A 362 -4.95 11.04 -32.86
N THR A 363 -4.18 11.38 -31.80
CA THR A 363 -3.12 12.41 -31.86
C THR A 363 -1.88 11.88 -31.14
N PRO A 364 -0.67 12.41 -31.46
CA PRO A 364 0.53 12.09 -30.70
C PRO A 364 0.37 12.45 -29.23
N LEU A 365 0.75 11.53 -28.32
CA LEU A 365 0.85 11.80 -26.88
C LEU A 365 2.19 12.45 -26.53
N PHE A 366 3.22 12.12 -27.29
CA PHE A 366 4.54 12.74 -27.22
C PHE A 366 5.22 12.70 -28.60
N GLU A 367 6.12 13.63 -28.82
CA GLU A 367 6.84 13.80 -30.08
C GLU A 367 8.35 13.85 -29.83
N ASP A 368 9.13 13.43 -30.87
CA ASP A 368 10.59 13.51 -30.91
C ASP A 368 11.35 12.91 -29.73
N LEU A 369 10.78 11.87 -29.07
CA LEU A 369 11.38 11.23 -27.91
C LEU A 369 12.68 10.51 -28.30
N GLN A 370 13.77 10.78 -27.55
CA GLN A 370 15.09 10.14 -27.76
C GLN A 370 15.56 9.52 -26.45
N PHE A 371 15.91 8.24 -26.51
CA PHE A 371 16.50 7.51 -25.40
C PHE A 371 17.25 6.29 -25.87
N ALA A 372 18.20 5.81 -25.07
CA ALA A 372 18.88 4.54 -25.26
C ALA A 372 19.07 3.86 -23.90
N VAL A 373 18.94 2.55 -23.86
CA VAL A 373 19.13 1.74 -22.64
C VAL A 373 20.09 0.61 -22.95
N HIS A 374 21.21 0.59 -22.21
CA HIS A 374 22.22 -0.46 -22.31
C HIS A 374 22.13 -1.44 -21.15
N THR A 375 22.82 -2.55 -21.27
CA THR A 375 22.89 -3.57 -20.21
C THR A 375 23.35 -2.94 -18.87
N GLY A 376 22.60 -3.18 -17.78
CA GLY A 376 22.89 -2.67 -16.44
C GLY A 376 22.41 -1.24 -16.16
N GLU A 377 21.92 -0.52 -17.16
CA GLU A 377 21.41 0.84 -16.99
C GLU A 377 19.99 0.85 -16.40
N LYS A 378 19.66 1.96 -15.75
CA LYS A 378 18.34 2.23 -15.20
C LYS A 378 17.78 3.49 -15.80
N LEU A 379 16.58 3.40 -16.38
CA LEU A 379 15.87 4.50 -17.00
C LEU A 379 14.54 4.71 -16.31
N ARG A 380 14.36 5.86 -15.68
CA ARG A 380 13.07 6.29 -15.13
C ARG A 380 12.25 6.99 -16.21
N LEU A 381 11.02 6.52 -16.43
CA LEU A 381 10.03 7.24 -17.24
C LEU A 381 9.25 8.18 -16.32
N HIS A 382 9.41 9.48 -16.50
CA HIS A 382 8.74 10.50 -15.71
C HIS A 382 7.78 11.32 -16.57
N GLY A 383 6.66 11.74 -16.01
CA GLY A 383 5.66 12.52 -16.69
C GLY A 383 4.28 12.37 -16.04
N ARG A 384 3.35 13.22 -16.44
CA ARG A 384 1.97 13.23 -15.92
C ARG A 384 1.18 11.98 -16.27
N ASN A 385 0.05 11.77 -15.58
CA ASN A 385 -0.89 10.75 -16.00
C ASN A 385 -1.45 11.11 -17.39
N GLY A 386 -1.50 10.10 -18.28
CA GLY A 386 -1.91 10.32 -19.68
C GLY A 386 -0.80 10.80 -20.62
N ALA A 387 0.41 11.12 -20.14
CA ALA A 387 1.53 11.56 -20.98
C ALA A 387 2.08 10.52 -21.96
N GLY A 388 1.65 9.25 -21.86
CA GLY A 388 2.07 8.18 -22.77
C GLY A 388 3.13 7.23 -22.20
N LYS A 389 3.39 7.23 -20.88
CA LYS A 389 4.36 6.32 -20.24
C LYS A 389 4.04 4.84 -20.53
N SER A 390 2.83 4.40 -20.17
CA SER A 390 2.36 3.02 -20.45
C SER A 390 2.21 2.75 -21.94
N THR A 391 1.96 3.77 -22.77
CA THR A 391 1.94 3.66 -24.22
C THR A 391 3.33 3.30 -24.78
N LEU A 392 4.40 3.94 -24.25
CA LEU A 392 5.78 3.60 -24.60
C LEU A 392 6.12 2.17 -24.15
N ILE A 393 5.76 1.79 -22.92
CA ILE A 393 5.96 0.42 -22.41
C ILE A 393 5.27 -0.60 -23.33
N ASN A 394 4.00 -0.38 -23.66
CA ASN A 394 3.24 -1.26 -24.54
C ASN A 394 3.85 -1.36 -25.96
N ALA A 395 4.37 -0.27 -26.48
CA ALA A 395 5.06 -0.28 -27.79
C ALA A 395 6.36 -1.11 -27.74
N ILE A 396 7.15 -1.02 -26.64
CA ILE A 396 8.34 -1.84 -26.43
C ILE A 396 7.94 -3.32 -26.35
N MET A 397 6.92 -3.65 -25.57
CA MET A 397 6.43 -5.03 -25.39
C MET A 397 5.90 -5.61 -26.71
N ALA A 398 5.03 -4.90 -27.41
CA ALA A 398 4.48 -5.33 -28.69
C ALA A 398 5.59 -5.61 -29.73
N LYS A 399 6.60 -4.74 -29.77
CA LYS A 399 7.75 -4.94 -30.67
C LYS A 399 8.59 -6.16 -30.29
N SER A 400 8.73 -6.45 -29.00
CA SER A 400 9.45 -7.64 -28.50
C SER A 400 8.73 -8.95 -28.82
N THR A 401 7.39 -8.95 -28.78
CA THR A 401 6.57 -10.14 -29.09
C THR A 401 6.24 -10.28 -30.58
N GLY A 402 6.49 -9.25 -31.38
CA GLY A 402 6.10 -9.20 -32.80
C GLY A 402 4.61 -8.91 -33.01
N GLU A 403 3.92 -8.47 -31.96
CA GLU A 403 2.52 -8.08 -32.02
C GLU A 403 2.35 -6.63 -32.50
N THR A 404 1.14 -6.27 -32.91
CA THR A 404 0.81 -4.89 -33.23
C THR A 404 0.59 -4.08 -31.98
N ALA A 405 1.34 -2.98 -31.81
CA ALA A 405 1.13 -2.07 -30.69
C ALA A 405 -0.27 -1.43 -30.78
N PRO A 406 -0.95 -1.22 -29.63
CA PRO A 406 -2.25 -0.53 -29.60
C PRO A 406 -2.16 0.92 -30.07
N ALA A 407 -1.01 1.55 -29.86
CA ALA A 407 -0.74 2.94 -30.25
C ALA A 407 -0.11 3.02 -31.65
N GLN A 408 -0.49 4.07 -32.37
CA GLN A 408 0.09 4.38 -33.67
C GLN A 408 1.44 5.07 -33.52
N GLN A 409 2.42 4.66 -34.32
CA GLN A 409 3.69 5.37 -34.46
C GLN A 409 3.56 6.41 -35.58
N TYR A 410 3.72 7.69 -35.21
CA TYR A 410 3.61 8.82 -36.12
C TYR A 410 4.95 9.15 -36.78
N SER A 411 6.05 9.07 -36.02
CA SER A 411 7.38 9.33 -36.53
C SER A 411 8.45 8.56 -35.78
N GLY A 412 9.68 8.59 -36.29
CA GLY A 412 10.86 8.02 -35.66
C GLY A 412 10.94 6.51 -35.71
N HIS A 413 11.78 5.94 -34.88
CA HIS A 413 12.02 4.50 -34.84
C HIS A 413 12.22 4.02 -33.39
N LEU A 414 11.60 2.91 -33.04
CA LEU A 414 11.90 2.13 -31.86
C LEU A 414 12.74 0.91 -32.28
N VAL A 415 13.92 0.74 -31.71
CA VAL A 415 14.84 -0.36 -31.99
C VAL A 415 15.02 -1.21 -30.75
N LEU A 416 14.92 -2.52 -30.89
CA LEU A 416 15.18 -3.50 -29.83
C LEU A 416 16.25 -4.49 -30.31
N ASP A 417 17.05 -4.98 -29.39
CA ASP A 417 17.92 -6.12 -29.63
C ASP A 417 17.07 -7.36 -29.98
N LYS A 418 17.49 -8.12 -30.99
CA LYS A 418 16.73 -9.26 -31.56
C LYS A 418 16.50 -10.42 -30.58
N HIS A 419 17.38 -10.55 -29.58
CA HIS A 419 17.34 -11.65 -28.60
C HIS A 419 17.01 -11.17 -27.18
N LEU A 420 16.49 -9.94 -27.07
CA LEU A 420 16.18 -9.33 -25.79
C LEU A 420 15.06 -10.08 -25.05
N ARG A 421 15.38 -10.58 -23.87
CA ARG A 421 14.38 -11.14 -22.96
C ARG A 421 13.90 -10.07 -21.99
N ILE A 422 12.61 -9.75 -22.06
CA ILE A 422 11.97 -8.73 -21.22
C ILE A 422 11.15 -9.39 -20.13
N GLY A 423 11.32 -8.90 -18.91
CA GLY A 423 10.44 -9.19 -17.78
C GLY A 423 9.55 -7.99 -17.49
N LEU A 424 8.23 -8.16 -17.56
CA LEU A 424 7.26 -7.11 -17.30
C LEU A 424 6.60 -7.32 -15.93
N TYR A 425 6.65 -6.28 -15.08
CA TYR A 425 5.83 -6.15 -13.89
C TYR A 425 4.65 -5.24 -14.22
N GLU A 426 3.47 -5.83 -14.32
CA GLU A 426 2.24 -5.11 -14.67
C GLU A 426 1.58 -4.55 -13.41
N GLN A 427 0.86 -3.45 -13.54
CA GLN A 427 0.10 -2.84 -12.47
C GLN A 427 -0.95 -3.80 -11.88
N GLU A 428 -1.60 -4.59 -12.74
CA GLU A 428 -2.59 -5.60 -12.34
C GLU A 428 -2.22 -6.98 -12.89
N ILE A 429 -2.61 -8.03 -12.18
CA ILE A 429 -2.46 -9.40 -12.66
C ILE A 429 -3.45 -9.64 -13.79
N HIS A 430 -2.96 -10.12 -14.93
CA HIS A 430 -3.81 -10.40 -16.09
C HIS A 430 -4.99 -11.34 -15.74
N ALA A 431 -6.18 -11.00 -16.23
CA ALA A 431 -7.46 -11.67 -15.89
C ALA A 431 -7.43 -13.20 -16.07
N LYS A 432 -6.63 -13.71 -17.03
CA LYS A 432 -6.51 -15.16 -17.28
C LYS A 432 -5.99 -15.97 -16.09
N TYR A 433 -5.23 -15.33 -15.17
CA TYR A 433 -4.69 -16.01 -13.99
C TYR A 433 -5.61 -15.91 -12.76
N LEU A 434 -6.49 -14.90 -12.67
CA LEU A 434 -7.20 -14.57 -11.44
C LEU A 434 -8.05 -15.73 -10.88
N LYS A 435 -8.70 -16.49 -11.75
CA LYS A 435 -9.57 -17.61 -11.37
C LYS A 435 -8.83 -18.94 -11.18
N LEU A 436 -7.57 -19.02 -11.59
CA LEU A 436 -6.74 -20.21 -11.42
C LEU A 436 -6.27 -20.33 -9.97
N THR A 437 -6.00 -21.57 -9.53
CA THR A 437 -5.22 -21.76 -8.31
C THR A 437 -3.79 -21.24 -8.54
N LEU A 438 -3.08 -20.90 -7.48
CA LEU A 438 -1.70 -20.40 -7.61
C LEU A 438 -0.80 -21.46 -8.30
N HIS A 439 -1.02 -22.74 -8.02
CA HIS A 439 -0.33 -23.84 -8.69
C HIS A 439 -0.58 -23.83 -10.20
N ASP A 440 -1.86 -23.83 -10.62
CA ASP A 440 -2.24 -23.85 -12.03
C ASP A 440 -1.81 -22.56 -12.74
N ALA A 441 -1.86 -21.42 -12.05
CA ALA A 441 -1.38 -20.14 -12.58
C ALA A 441 0.13 -20.14 -12.84
N ILE A 442 0.92 -20.83 -12.02
CA ILE A 442 2.36 -21.00 -12.25
C ILE A 442 2.60 -21.92 -13.44
N GLU A 443 1.87 -23.04 -13.56
CA GLU A 443 1.95 -23.91 -14.74
C GLU A 443 1.60 -23.17 -16.03
N GLN A 444 0.50 -22.42 -16.02
CA GLN A 444 0.09 -21.59 -17.17
C GLN A 444 1.15 -20.53 -17.50
N MET A 445 1.74 -19.89 -16.49
CA MET A 445 2.82 -18.93 -16.67
C MET A 445 4.06 -19.55 -17.32
N LEU A 446 4.44 -20.77 -16.92
CA LEU A 446 5.55 -21.49 -17.53
C LEU A 446 5.24 -21.89 -18.97
N ALA A 447 3.99 -22.33 -19.25
CA ALA A 447 3.52 -22.64 -20.60
C ALA A 447 3.55 -21.41 -21.51
N ASP A 448 3.04 -20.26 -21.03
CA ASP A 448 3.03 -18.99 -21.79
C ASP A 448 4.44 -18.49 -22.18
N LYS A 449 5.47 -18.99 -21.51
CA LYS A 449 6.89 -18.64 -21.72
C LYS A 449 7.70 -19.76 -22.37
N ASP A 450 7.06 -20.82 -22.85
CA ASP A 450 7.68 -22.01 -23.42
C ASP A 450 8.74 -22.64 -22.47
N LEU A 451 8.51 -22.57 -21.15
CA LEU A 451 9.40 -23.12 -20.14
C LEU A 451 8.97 -24.55 -19.73
N PRO A 452 9.92 -25.42 -19.34
CA PRO A 452 9.59 -26.78 -18.91
C PRO A 452 8.67 -26.79 -17.70
N ILE A 453 7.57 -27.54 -17.79
CA ILE A 453 6.56 -27.69 -16.73
C ILE A 453 6.76 -29.04 -16.07
N ASN A 454 6.98 -29.04 -14.74
CA ASN A 454 6.86 -30.21 -13.91
C ASN A 454 6.49 -29.79 -12.47
N ASP A 455 5.78 -30.63 -11.76
CA ASP A 455 5.29 -30.40 -10.40
C ASP A 455 6.44 -30.07 -9.41
N GLN A 456 7.61 -30.63 -9.58
CA GLN A 456 8.79 -30.33 -8.77
C GLN A 456 9.25 -28.88 -8.99
N LYS A 457 9.26 -28.39 -10.23
CA LYS A 457 9.62 -27.02 -10.57
C LYS A 457 8.62 -26.01 -10.00
N VAL A 458 7.32 -26.32 -10.09
CA VAL A 458 6.27 -25.49 -9.49
C VAL A 458 6.43 -25.39 -7.97
N LYS A 459 6.65 -26.53 -7.29
CA LYS A 459 6.91 -26.54 -5.84
C LYS A 459 8.19 -25.81 -5.45
N GLN A 460 9.22 -25.91 -6.27
CA GLN A 460 10.47 -25.17 -6.09
C GLN A 460 10.21 -23.65 -6.20
N LEU A 461 9.53 -23.20 -7.26
CA LEU A 461 9.18 -21.77 -7.44
C LEU A 461 8.33 -21.26 -6.28
N LEU A 462 7.30 -22.01 -5.86
CA LEU A 462 6.52 -21.64 -4.67
C LEU A 462 7.43 -21.41 -3.45
N GLY A 463 8.38 -22.32 -3.21
CA GLY A 463 9.32 -22.19 -2.09
C GLY A 463 10.30 -21.03 -2.24
N ASP A 464 10.86 -20.82 -3.44
CA ASP A 464 11.82 -19.74 -3.72
C ASP A 464 11.20 -18.35 -3.58
N TYR A 465 9.88 -18.22 -3.89
CA TYR A 465 9.10 -16.99 -3.74
C TYR A 465 8.26 -16.97 -2.45
N LEU A 466 8.67 -17.74 -1.43
CA LEU A 466 8.13 -17.69 -0.06
C LEU A 466 6.64 -18.03 0.06
N PHE A 467 6.12 -18.84 -0.84
CA PHE A 467 4.83 -19.47 -0.69
C PHE A 467 4.98 -20.81 0.02
N ASN A 468 3.93 -21.20 0.76
CA ASN A 468 3.81 -22.55 1.28
C ASN A 468 3.12 -23.44 0.21
N PRO A 469 3.83 -24.41 -0.43
CA PRO A 469 3.23 -25.19 -1.50
C PRO A 469 1.96 -25.94 -1.10
N ALA A 470 1.84 -26.37 0.16
CA ALA A 470 0.70 -27.12 0.65
C ALA A 470 -0.52 -26.22 1.00
N ALA A 471 -0.26 -25.02 1.52
CA ALA A 471 -1.31 -24.11 1.96
C ALA A 471 -1.72 -23.13 0.85
N ASP A 472 -0.72 -22.50 0.17
CA ASP A 472 -0.99 -21.42 -0.79
C ASP A 472 -1.25 -21.97 -2.20
N GLY A 473 -0.72 -23.15 -2.56
CA GLY A 473 -0.83 -23.69 -3.91
C GLY A 473 -2.27 -23.85 -4.43
N ASN A 474 -3.20 -24.16 -3.53
CA ASN A 474 -4.62 -24.36 -3.87
C ASN A 474 -5.48 -23.07 -3.77
N VAL A 475 -4.89 -21.94 -3.38
CA VAL A 475 -5.60 -20.66 -3.26
C VAL A 475 -5.72 -20.01 -4.65
N GLN A 476 -6.91 -19.53 -4.99
CA GLN A 476 -7.10 -18.76 -6.23
C GLN A 476 -6.31 -17.46 -6.19
N VAL A 477 -5.71 -17.08 -7.32
CA VAL A 477 -4.85 -15.89 -7.43
C VAL A 477 -5.61 -14.60 -7.04
N GLU A 478 -6.89 -14.49 -7.34
CA GLU A 478 -7.72 -13.33 -6.95
C GLU A 478 -7.82 -13.17 -5.42
N ARG A 479 -7.74 -14.29 -4.66
CA ARG A 479 -7.85 -14.32 -3.19
C ARG A 479 -6.50 -14.14 -2.47
N LEU A 480 -5.42 -14.07 -3.21
CA LEU A 480 -4.10 -13.81 -2.64
C LEU A 480 -4.06 -12.40 -2.01
N SER A 481 -3.32 -12.26 -0.92
CA SER A 481 -3.02 -10.94 -0.35
C SER A 481 -2.19 -10.09 -1.31
N GLY A 482 -2.18 -8.75 -1.12
CA GLY A 482 -1.39 -7.84 -1.96
C GLY A 482 0.08 -8.26 -2.08
N GLY A 483 0.73 -8.59 -0.96
CA GLY A 483 2.12 -9.08 -0.97
C GLY A 483 2.29 -10.45 -1.65
N GLN A 484 1.32 -11.36 -1.53
CA GLN A 484 1.34 -12.62 -2.28
C GLN A 484 1.15 -12.39 -3.80
N LYS A 485 0.28 -11.46 -4.18
CA LYS A 485 0.11 -11.04 -5.58
C LYS A 485 1.40 -10.44 -6.15
N ALA A 486 2.07 -9.58 -5.38
CA ALA A 486 3.36 -9.01 -5.77
C ALA A 486 4.42 -10.11 -5.99
N ARG A 487 4.51 -11.08 -5.09
CA ARG A 487 5.45 -12.22 -5.24
C ARG A 487 5.15 -13.07 -6.46
N PHE A 488 3.88 -13.29 -6.78
CA PHE A 488 3.50 -13.98 -8.03
C PHE A 488 3.87 -13.15 -9.27
N GLN A 489 3.67 -11.83 -9.24
CA GLN A 489 4.12 -10.92 -10.31
C GLN A 489 5.65 -10.94 -10.47
N LEU A 490 6.41 -10.89 -9.38
CA LEU A 490 7.87 -11.04 -9.41
C LEU A 490 8.31 -12.37 -10.00
N MET A 491 7.68 -13.48 -9.59
CA MET A 491 7.93 -14.79 -10.16
C MET A 491 7.71 -14.79 -11.67
N ARG A 492 6.59 -14.21 -12.10
CA ARG A 492 6.23 -14.11 -13.52
C ARG A 492 7.22 -13.25 -14.31
N MET A 493 7.62 -12.12 -13.76
CA MET A 493 8.60 -11.21 -14.36
C MET A 493 9.98 -11.89 -14.55
N LEU A 494 10.44 -12.64 -13.55
CA LEU A 494 11.79 -13.19 -13.51
C LEU A 494 11.93 -14.59 -14.12
N ALA A 495 10.81 -15.28 -14.42
CA ALA A 495 10.80 -16.69 -14.84
C ALA A 495 11.63 -16.99 -16.11
N SER A 496 11.77 -16.04 -17.03
CA SER A 496 12.51 -16.19 -18.31
C SER A 496 13.96 -15.71 -18.24
N ASN A 497 14.52 -15.46 -17.05
CA ASN A 497 15.85 -14.84 -16.89
C ASN A 497 16.02 -13.60 -17.77
N PRO A 498 15.25 -12.54 -17.55
CA PRO A 498 15.23 -11.35 -18.39
C PRO A 498 16.56 -10.59 -18.31
N GLU A 499 16.89 -9.88 -19.40
CA GLU A 499 18.01 -8.94 -19.50
C GLU A 499 17.56 -7.49 -19.27
N LEU A 500 16.26 -7.23 -19.51
CA LEU A 500 15.58 -5.97 -19.25
C LEU A 500 14.34 -6.21 -18.40
N LEU A 501 14.20 -5.46 -17.30
CA LEU A 501 12.96 -5.37 -16.54
C LEU A 501 12.21 -4.10 -16.92
N ILE A 502 10.92 -4.22 -17.08
CA ILE A 502 10.01 -3.08 -17.25
C ILE A 502 9.01 -3.11 -16.09
N LEU A 503 8.93 -1.99 -15.33
CA LEU A 503 8.10 -1.88 -14.15
C LEU A 503 7.13 -0.71 -14.32
N ASP A 504 5.83 -0.99 -14.37
CA ASP A 504 4.80 0.05 -14.46
C ASP A 504 4.11 0.21 -13.10
N GLU A 505 4.45 1.29 -12.37
CA GLU A 505 3.97 1.62 -11.02
C GLU A 505 4.01 0.42 -10.04
N PRO A 506 5.18 -0.20 -9.83
CA PRO A 506 5.30 -1.47 -9.12
C PRO A 506 5.01 -1.38 -7.62
N THR A 507 4.99 -0.18 -7.04
CA THR A 507 4.70 0.06 -5.62
C THR A 507 3.22 0.23 -5.31
N ASN A 508 2.39 0.45 -6.33
CA ASN A 508 0.95 0.63 -6.15
C ASN A 508 0.30 -0.63 -5.54
N HIS A 509 -0.63 -0.42 -4.60
CA HIS A 509 -1.37 -1.47 -3.89
C HIS A 509 -0.53 -2.42 -3.03
N LEU A 510 0.78 -2.16 -2.89
CA LEU A 510 1.65 -2.91 -2.00
C LEU A 510 1.68 -2.28 -0.62
N ASP A 511 1.74 -3.13 0.41
CA ASP A 511 2.07 -2.66 1.76
C ASP A 511 3.59 -2.40 1.88
N LEU A 512 3.97 -1.60 2.85
CA LEU A 512 5.36 -1.19 3.05
C LEU A 512 6.34 -2.38 3.08
N PRO A 513 6.06 -3.50 3.79
CA PRO A 513 6.94 -4.68 3.74
C PRO A 513 7.09 -5.29 2.34
N SER A 514 6.03 -5.26 1.54
CA SER A 514 6.05 -5.80 0.17
C SER A 514 6.82 -4.89 -0.79
N ILE A 515 6.73 -3.57 -0.60
CA ILE A 515 7.53 -2.59 -1.34
C ILE A 515 9.02 -2.85 -1.07
N GLU A 516 9.42 -3.02 0.19
CA GLU A 516 10.82 -3.32 0.52
C GLU A 516 11.30 -4.66 -0.06
N GLU A 517 10.48 -5.70 0.00
CA GLU A 517 10.82 -7.00 -0.60
C GLU A 517 11.07 -6.87 -2.10
N LEU A 518 10.24 -6.06 -2.80
CA LEU A 518 10.39 -5.72 -4.20
C LEU A 518 11.71 -4.96 -4.44
N GLU A 519 11.94 -3.88 -3.70
CA GLU A 519 13.15 -3.05 -3.81
C GLU A 519 14.41 -3.87 -3.61
N ASN A 520 14.46 -4.68 -2.54
CA ASN A 520 15.60 -5.54 -2.25
C ASN A 520 15.87 -6.56 -3.36
N THR A 521 14.79 -7.09 -3.95
CA THR A 521 14.89 -8.00 -5.09
C THR A 521 15.49 -7.31 -6.31
N LEU A 522 15.03 -6.10 -6.62
CA LEU A 522 15.47 -5.34 -7.79
C LEU A 522 16.88 -4.76 -7.64
N VAL A 523 17.30 -4.37 -6.43
CA VAL A 523 18.68 -3.92 -6.17
C VAL A 523 19.71 -4.99 -6.53
N GLY A 524 19.37 -6.27 -6.33
CA GLY A 524 20.22 -7.40 -6.71
C GLY A 524 20.22 -7.71 -8.21
N PHE A 525 19.37 -7.07 -9.02
CA PHE A 525 19.28 -7.34 -10.45
C PHE A 525 20.40 -6.64 -11.23
N LYS A 526 21.15 -7.41 -12.02
CA LYS A 526 22.31 -6.92 -12.80
C LYS A 526 21.97 -6.46 -14.22
N GLY A 527 20.76 -6.72 -14.72
CA GLY A 527 20.28 -6.29 -16.02
C GLY A 527 19.82 -4.84 -16.04
N ALA A 528 19.29 -4.41 -17.18
CA ALA A 528 18.71 -3.07 -17.31
C ALA A 528 17.30 -3.00 -16.71
N ILE A 529 16.91 -1.80 -16.23
CA ILE A 529 15.58 -1.55 -15.70
C ILE A 529 15.00 -0.29 -16.34
N ILE A 530 13.82 -0.40 -16.93
CA ILE A 530 12.96 0.74 -17.29
C ILE A 530 11.81 0.77 -16.29
N TYR A 531 11.57 1.90 -15.63
CA TYR A 531 10.51 1.95 -14.63
C TYR A 531 9.72 3.25 -14.62
N VAL A 532 8.44 3.12 -14.29
CA VAL A 532 7.54 4.22 -13.92
C VAL A 532 7.28 4.10 -12.42
N SER A 533 7.56 5.13 -11.66
CA SER A 533 7.16 5.20 -10.26
C SER A 533 7.00 6.64 -9.80
N HIS A 534 5.94 6.88 -9.03
CA HIS A 534 5.65 8.13 -8.33
C HIS A 534 6.06 8.08 -6.85
N ASP A 535 6.73 7.02 -6.40
CA ASP A 535 7.33 6.88 -5.09
C ASP A 535 8.78 7.43 -5.14
N SER A 536 9.05 8.48 -4.34
CA SER A 536 10.36 9.14 -4.33
C SER A 536 11.45 8.23 -3.75
N TYR A 537 11.16 7.48 -2.70
CA TYR A 537 12.09 6.53 -2.08
C TYR A 537 12.47 5.38 -3.02
N PHE A 538 11.47 4.87 -3.78
CA PHE A 538 11.75 3.89 -4.81
C PHE A 538 12.68 4.45 -5.90
N ALA A 539 12.41 5.69 -6.36
CA ALA A 539 13.22 6.34 -7.38
C ALA A 539 14.65 6.62 -6.90
N ASP A 540 14.82 7.02 -5.64
CA ASP A 540 16.14 7.30 -5.06
C ASP A 540 17.02 6.05 -4.93
N LYS A 541 16.41 4.87 -4.70
CA LYS A 541 17.13 3.58 -4.70
C LYS A 541 17.60 3.13 -6.08
N PHE A 542 16.89 3.53 -7.13
CA PHE A 542 17.19 3.15 -8.53
C PHE A 542 17.72 4.34 -9.33
N THR A 543 18.79 4.97 -8.84
CA THR A 543 19.44 6.10 -9.51
C THR A 543 19.86 5.74 -10.93
N GLY A 544 19.47 6.56 -11.91
CA GLY A 544 19.71 6.39 -13.33
C GLY A 544 19.26 7.60 -14.11
N GLU A 545 19.21 7.48 -15.43
CA GLU A 545 18.70 8.54 -16.31
C GLU A 545 17.18 8.68 -16.14
N THR A 546 16.70 9.93 -16.20
CA THR A 546 15.25 10.23 -16.20
C THR A 546 14.84 10.75 -17.57
N LEU A 547 13.88 10.08 -18.18
CA LEU A 547 13.26 10.47 -19.45
C LEU A 547 11.93 11.14 -19.18
N GLU A 548 11.84 12.42 -19.48
CA GLU A 548 10.58 13.18 -19.38
C GLU A 548 9.69 12.87 -20.57
N ILE A 549 8.42 12.50 -20.34
CA ILE A 549 7.43 12.21 -21.38
C ILE A 549 6.28 13.19 -21.29
N GLY A 550 5.95 13.85 -22.41
CA GLY A 550 4.81 14.76 -22.50
C GLY A 550 5.03 16.13 -21.84
N SER A 551 6.27 16.65 -21.89
CA SER A 551 6.63 18.03 -21.47
C SER A 551 6.20 19.04 -22.50
#